data_8941ae6263fece7ea7fdf1ef47bf4af9
#
_entry.id   8941ae6263fece7ea7fdf1ef47bf4af9
#
_cell.length_a   1.000
_cell.length_b   1.000
_cell.length_c   1.000
_cell.angle_alpha   90.00
_cell.angle_beta   90.00
_cell.angle_gamma   90.00
#
_symmetry.space_group_name_H-M   'P 1'
#
loop_
_entity.id
_entity.type
_entity.pdbx_description
1 polymer ?
#
loop_
_entity_poly.entity_id
_entity_poly.type
_entity_poly.pdbx_seq_one_letter_code
_entity_poly.pdbx_strand_id
1 'polypeptide(L)'
;MANQRRPLARTGLVIITIAVGALVFWLMRHKSPLPVDLASVDRGSIAATVSDDGITSVHDVYAVAAPVAGRVMRIDAEVGDKVVAGRSIVAHLAPAGVGFLDERSRAMAQASLRAATAQHDAAIAEGRRADAALQLARRDFDRIVPLATRGTVSRATLDRSRATRDEAAAALATARANASAAENAESVARAQLATPAGGDGSGTVTVRAPVSGAVLRIIQKSEAVVAAGAPLIEIGDPTGDLEVVADLLSSDAVKVRPGARVSIEDWGGPRPLVGRVRLVEPFGFLKVSALGVEEQRVNVRIDLVGDRNSHALLGHGYRVVARIVTDEAANVVRVPVNALVRTGQDWSVFVADGGKARRRKVNIGLMNDEFAKVRGGLEPGEKVVLFPGETIVDGSSLTERGNAAPD
;
A
#
# COMPACT_ATOMS: atom_id res chain seq x y z
N MET A 1 61.63 -84.12 -33.32
CA MET A 1 61.83 -82.94 -32.56
C MET A 1 60.65 -81.91 -32.84
N ALA A 2 59.60 -81.93 -32.12
CA ALA A 2 58.43 -81.16 -32.37
C ALA A 2 58.19 -80.18 -31.18
N ASN A 3 58.05 -78.97 -31.48
CA ASN A 3 58.04 -77.76 -30.67
C ASN A 3 56.71 -77.63 -29.90
N GLN A 4 56.68 -77.91 -28.62
CA GLN A 4 55.59 -77.62 -27.72
C GLN A 4 55.84 -76.31 -27.00
N ARG A 5 55.42 -75.25 -27.62
CA ARG A 5 55.29 -73.99 -26.96
C ARG A 5 54.07 -73.24 -27.54
N ARG A 6 52.95 -73.13 -26.76
CA ARG A 6 52.05 -71.96 -26.77
C ARG A 6 50.60 -72.26 -26.30
N PRO A 7 50.36 -72.67 -25.03
CA PRO A 7 49.05 -72.39 -24.48
C PRO A 7 49.04 -71.20 -23.45
N LEU A 8 50.20 -70.94 -22.80
CA LEU A 8 50.27 -69.92 -21.70
C LEU A 8 50.06 -68.49 -22.14
N ALA A 9 50.41 -68.12 -23.36
CA ALA A 9 50.23 -66.76 -23.87
C ALA A 9 48.76 -66.41 -24.17
N ARG A 10 47.93 -67.38 -24.58
CA ARG A 10 46.50 -67.16 -24.88
C ARG A 10 45.66 -67.05 -23.62
N THR A 11 45.96 -67.76 -22.54
CA THR A 11 45.27 -67.66 -21.24
C THR A 11 45.58 -66.34 -20.53
N GLY A 12 46.83 -65.85 -20.63
CA GLY A 12 47.20 -64.50 -20.12
C GLY A 12 46.45 -63.37 -20.81
N LEU A 13 46.33 -63.47 -22.14
CA LEU A 13 45.61 -62.43 -22.90
C LEU A 13 44.11 -62.37 -22.51
N VAL A 14 43.46 -63.52 -22.33
CA VAL A 14 42.04 -63.57 -21.92
C VAL A 14 41.82 -63.00 -20.52
N ILE A 15 42.71 -63.30 -19.57
CA ILE A 15 42.63 -62.74 -18.21
C ILE A 15 42.82 -61.20 -18.23
N ILE A 16 43.76 -60.67 -19.04
CA ILE A 16 43.96 -59.23 -19.17
C ILE A 16 42.73 -58.60 -19.78
N THR A 17 42.11 -59.18 -20.80
CA THR A 17 40.92 -58.62 -21.45
C THR A 17 39.73 -58.60 -20.48
N ILE A 18 39.54 -59.64 -19.67
CA ILE A 18 38.51 -59.69 -18.62
C ILE A 18 38.80 -58.64 -17.54
N ALA A 19 40.07 -58.52 -17.12
CA ALA A 19 40.45 -57.53 -16.10
C ALA A 19 40.26 -56.08 -16.59
N VAL A 20 40.64 -55.81 -17.87
CA VAL A 20 40.39 -54.51 -18.48
C VAL A 20 38.89 -54.26 -18.65
N GLY A 21 38.12 -55.27 -19.09
CA GLY A 21 36.66 -55.16 -19.18
C GLY A 21 36.01 -54.91 -17.82
N ALA A 22 36.47 -55.62 -16.76
CA ALA A 22 36.00 -55.38 -15.38
C ALA A 22 36.41 -54.00 -14.84
N LEU A 23 37.61 -53.52 -15.17
CA LEU A 23 38.09 -52.18 -14.81
C LEU A 23 37.29 -51.11 -15.51
N VAL A 24 37.07 -51.26 -16.82
CA VAL A 24 36.25 -50.31 -17.59
C VAL A 24 34.81 -50.34 -17.10
N PHE A 25 34.24 -51.51 -16.82
CA PHE A 25 32.91 -51.62 -16.22
C PHE A 25 32.84 -50.98 -14.81
N TRP A 26 33.88 -51.17 -14.00
CA TRP A 26 33.98 -50.54 -12.68
C TRP A 26 34.12 -49.03 -12.78
N LEU A 27 34.95 -48.50 -13.70
CA LEU A 27 35.09 -47.08 -13.98
C LEU A 27 33.80 -46.45 -14.54
N MET A 28 33.09 -47.16 -15.45
CA MET A 28 31.79 -46.69 -15.97
C MET A 28 30.70 -46.68 -14.88
N ARG A 29 30.80 -47.54 -13.88
CA ARG A 29 29.83 -47.62 -12.76
C ARG A 29 30.12 -46.63 -11.64
N HIS A 30 31.35 -46.12 -11.51
CA HIS A 30 31.77 -45.14 -10.54
C HIS A 30 31.63 -43.71 -11.17
N LYS A 31 30.37 -43.26 -11.28
CA LYS A 31 30.13 -41.84 -11.59
C LYS A 31 30.57 -41.01 -10.37
N SER A 32 31.47 -40.07 -10.57
CA SER A 32 31.89 -39.13 -9.52
C SER A 32 30.65 -38.46 -8.91
N PRO A 33 30.57 -38.38 -7.58
CA PRO A 33 29.44 -37.73 -6.94
C PRO A 33 29.38 -36.26 -7.36
N LEU A 34 28.18 -35.78 -7.67
CA LEU A 34 27.95 -34.42 -8.11
C LEU A 34 27.94 -33.47 -6.87
N PRO A 35 28.76 -32.43 -6.84
CA PRO A 35 28.75 -31.46 -5.76
C PRO A 35 27.47 -30.62 -5.86
N VAL A 36 26.67 -30.62 -4.80
CA VAL A 36 25.40 -29.93 -4.72
C VAL A 36 25.27 -29.13 -3.42
N ASP A 37 24.51 -28.05 -3.48
CA ASP A 37 24.10 -27.32 -2.30
C ASP A 37 22.80 -27.92 -1.77
N LEU A 38 22.71 -28.13 -0.46
CA LEU A 38 21.56 -28.75 0.19
C LEU A 38 20.87 -27.75 1.10
N ALA A 39 19.56 -27.78 1.12
CA ALA A 39 18.74 -27.08 2.12
C ALA A 39 17.87 -28.06 2.87
N SER A 40 17.64 -27.81 4.14
CA SER A 40 16.70 -28.58 4.93
C SER A 40 15.28 -28.04 4.76
N VAL A 41 14.33 -28.94 4.59
CA VAL A 41 12.91 -28.64 4.67
C VAL A 41 12.59 -28.31 6.12
N ASP A 42 12.03 -27.14 6.37
CA ASP A 42 11.70 -26.66 7.71
C ASP A 42 10.21 -26.34 7.87
N ARG A 43 9.83 -26.01 9.10
CA ARG A 43 8.53 -25.42 9.38
C ARG A 43 8.71 -23.93 9.65
N GLY A 44 7.97 -23.12 8.92
CA GLY A 44 8.03 -21.67 9.09
C GLY A 44 6.78 -20.98 8.61
N SER A 45 6.77 -19.67 8.68
CA SER A 45 5.75 -18.85 8.06
C SER A 45 6.10 -18.61 6.59
N ILE A 46 5.08 -18.49 5.77
CA ILE A 46 5.18 -18.04 4.39
C ILE A 46 4.07 -17.03 4.12
N ALA A 47 4.41 -15.94 3.48
CA ALA A 47 3.46 -14.93 3.06
C ALA A 47 3.62 -14.66 1.56
N ALA A 48 2.52 -14.64 0.84
CA ALA A 48 2.49 -14.10 -0.51
C ALA A 48 2.24 -12.60 -0.42
N THR A 49 2.98 -11.84 -1.17
CA THR A 49 2.88 -10.38 -1.18
C THR A 49 2.72 -9.87 -2.60
N VAL A 50 2.07 -8.72 -2.71
CA VAL A 50 2.05 -7.90 -3.91
C VAL A 50 2.75 -6.59 -3.57
N SER A 51 3.67 -6.16 -4.40
CA SER A 51 4.41 -4.91 -4.21
C SER A 51 4.15 -3.99 -5.39
N ASP A 52 3.87 -2.73 -5.10
CA ASP A 52 3.79 -1.69 -6.12
C ASP A 52 4.17 -0.34 -5.54
N ASP A 53 4.36 0.63 -6.43
CA ASP A 53 4.62 2.01 -6.04
C ASP A 53 3.38 2.63 -5.38
N GLY A 54 3.62 3.44 -4.39
CA GLY A 54 2.61 4.26 -3.74
C GLY A 54 3.12 5.67 -3.47
N ILE A 55 2.21 6.54 -3.15
CA ILE A 55 2.50 7.91 -2.72
C ILE A 55 1.86 8.15 -1.36
N THR A 56 2.57 8.86 -0.50
CA THR A 56 1.97 9.37 0.73
C THR A 56 0.97 10.47 0.41
N SER A 57 -0.18 10.43 1.03
CA SER A 57 -1.22 11.44 0.87
C SER A 57 -1.77 11.84 2.23
N VAL A 58 -2.04 13.10 2.41
CA VAL A 58 -2.88 13.53 3.52
C VAL A 58 -4.29 13.06 3.22
N HIS A 59 -4.95 12.45 4.21
CA HIS A 59 -6.29 11.88 4.04
C HIS A 59 -7.31 12.94 3.61
N ASP A 60 -7.31 14.07 4.29
CA ASP A 60 -8.20 15.19 4.02
C ASP A 60 -7.41 16.41 3.53
N VAL A 61 -7.34 16.59 2.22
CA VAL A 61 -6.78 17.78 1.59
C VAL A 61 -7.89 18.76 1.30
N TYR A 62 -7.78 19.96 1.85
CA TYR A 62 -8.75 21.03 1.66
C TYR A 62 -8.20 22.06 0.67
N ALA A 63 -8.81 22.11 -0.51
CA ALA A 63 -8.55 23.15 -1.49
C ALA A 63 -9.29 24.43 -1.10
N VAL A 64 -8.56 25.45 -0.70
CA VAL A 64 -9.11 26.78 -0.44
C VAL A 64 -9.23 27.51 -1.77
N ALA A 65 -10.45 27.85 -2.16
CA ALA A 65 -10.76 28.51 -3.42
C ALA A 65 -11.08 30.01 -3.23
N ALA A 66 -10.95 30.75 -4.32
CA ALA A 66 -11.34 32.14 -4.36
C ALA A 66 -12.88 32.30 -4.19
N PRO A 67 -13.34 32.95 -3.13
CA PRO A 67 -14.77 33.08 -2.87
C PRO A 67 -15.48 33.98 -3.87
N VAL A 68 -14.77 34.94 -4.47
CA VAL A 68 -15.28 35.91 -5.47
C VAL A 68 -14.29 36.04 -6.62
N ALA A 69 -14.77 36.41 -7.78
CA ALA A 69 -13.89 36.81 -8.87
C ALA A 69 -13.19 38.14 -8.54
N GLY A 70 -11.90 38.21 -8.79
CA GLY A 70 -11.12 39.40 -8.48
C GLY A 70 -9.61 39.18 -8.64
N ARG A 71 -8.86 40.20 -8.24
CA ARG A 71 -7.41 40.11 -8.19
C ARG A 71 -7.00 39.50 -6.85
N VAL A 72 -6.41 38.34 -6.89
CA VAL A 72 -5.69 37.76 -5.73
C VAL A 72 -4.41 38.56 -5.54
N MET A 73 -4.16 39.03 -4.33
CA MET A 73 -2.88 39.62 -3.96
C MET A 73 -1.85 38.49 -3.77
N ARG A 74 -0.57 38.85 -3.75
CA ARG A 74 0.48 37.86 -3.49
C ARG A 74 0.18 37.12 -2.20
N ILE A 75 0.24 35.79 -2.26
CA ILE A 75 0.09 34.92 -1.08
C ILE A 75 1.45 34.84 -0.38
N ASP A 76 1.52 35.37 0.83
CA ASP A 76 2.75 35.45 1.62
C ASP A 76 3.05 34.11 2.34
N ALA A 77 2.04 33.24 2.49
CA ALA A 77 2.21 31.92 3.06
C ALA A 77 3.21 31.08 2.26
N GLU A 78 3.94 30.21 2.95
CA GLU A 78 4.88 29.25 2.36
C GLU A 78 4.38 27.82 2.56
N VAL A 79 4.84 26.92 1.69
CA VAL A 79 4.58 25.49 1.84
C VAL A 79 5.22 25.00 3.14
N GLY A 80 4.45 24.31 3.98
CA GLY A 80 4.84 23.89 5.32
C GLY A 80 4.37 24.81 6.46
N ASP A 81 3.89 26.03 6.15
CA ASP A 81 3.38 26.94 7.17
C ASP A 81 2.17 26.36 7.90
N LYS A 82 2.18 26.47 9.23
CA LYS A 82 1.05 26.03 10.06
C LYS A 82 -0.06 27.04 10.04
N VAL A 83 -1.26 26.56 9.80
CA VAL A 83 -2.49 27.38 9.77
C VAL A 83 -3.51 26.86 10.78
N VAL A 84 -4.29 27.80 11.31
CA VAL A 84 -5.36 27.52 12.31
C VAL A 84 -6.70 27.88 11.70
N ALA A 85 -7.64 26.94 11.77
CA ALA A 85 -9.00 27.08 11.26
C ALA A 85 -9.66 28.39 11.71
N GLY A 86 -10.25 29.14 10.77
CA GLY A 86 -10.96 30.38 10.99
C GLY A 86 -10.11 31.59 11.43
N ARG A 87 -8.83 31.36 11.80
CA ARG A 87 -7.93 32.39 12.31
C ARG A 87 -6.86 32.83 11.31
N SER A 88 -6.17 31.86 10.70
CA SER A 88 -5.08 32.14 9.75
C SER A 88 -5.63 32.67 8.44
N ILE A 89 -5.10 33.81 7.98
CA ILE A 89 -5.41 34.40 6.68
C ILE A 89 -4.50 33.74 5.66
N VAL A 90 -5.07 33.18 4.60
CA VAL A 90 -4.35 32.50 3.54
C VAL A 90 -4.27 33.24 2.22
N ALA A 91 -5.20 34.15 1.99
CA ALA A 91 -5.16 35.05 0.81
C ALA A 91 -5.97 36.34 1.03
N HIS A 92 -5.62 37.32 0.26
CA HIS A 92 -6.36 38.55 0.12
C HIS A 92 -6.82 38.74 -1.33
N LEU A 93 -8.10 38.99 -1.53
CA LEU A 93 -8.68 39.27 -2.85
C LEU A 93 -9.21 40.69 -2.90
N ALA A 94 -8.81 41.42 -3.92
CA ALA A 94 -9.46 42.62 -4.32
C ALA A 94 -10.52 42.24 -5.36
N PRO A 95 -11.83 42.37 -5.05
CA PRO A 95 -12.88 42.05 -6.01
C PRO A 95 -12.71 42.90 -7.28
N ALA A 96 -12.93 42.29 -8.45
CA ALA A 96 -12.97 43.02 -9.70
C ALA A 96 -14.10 44.06 -9.55
N GLY A 97 -13.74 45.32 -9.65
CA GLY A 97 -14.50 46.52 -9.30
C GLY A 97 -16.01 46.32 -9.21
N VAL A 98 -16.54 46.53 -8.03
CA VAL A 98 -18.00 46.52 -7.81
C VAL A 98 -18.55 47.74 -8.47
N GLY A 99 -19.03 47.60 -9.72
CA GLY A 99 -19.87 48.63 -10.30
C GLY A 99 -21.03 48.91 -9.34
N PHE A 100 -21.47 50.15 -9.26
CA PHE A 100 -22.63 50.53 -8.45
C PHE A 100 -23.75 49.49 -8.71
N LEU A 101 -24.13 48.74 -7.67
CA LEU A 101 -25.26 47.83 -7.77
C LEU A 101 -26.50 48.66 -8.07
N ASP A 102 -27.07 48.48 -9.26
CA ASP A 102 -28.40 48.97 -9.52
C ASP A 102 -29.41 48.30 -8.59
N GLU A 103 -30.61 48.82 -8.47
CA GLU A 103 -31.62 48.34 -7.54
C GLU A 103 -31.95 46.84 -7.76
N ARG A 104 -31.89 46.41 -9.01
CA ARG A 104 -32.10 45.02 -9.42
C ARG A 104 -30.94 44.10 -8.97
N SER A 105 -29.72 44.55 -9.20
CA SER A 105 -28.51 43.79 -8.76
C SER A 105 -28.42 43.71 -7.24
N ARG A 106 -28.82 44.79 -6.53
CA ARG A 106 -28.91 44.81 -5.07
C ARG A 106 -29.99 43.84 -4.56
N ALA A 107 -31.17 43.82 -5.19
CA ALA A 107 -32.21 42.84 -4.85
C ALA A 107 -31.78 41.40 -5.08
N MET A 108 -31.07 41.13 -6.18
CA MET A 108 -30.47 39.81 -6.47
C MET A 108 -29.43 39.44 -5.43
N ALA A 109 -28.52 40.33 -5.07
CA ALA A 109 -27.51 40.08 -4.04
C ALA A 109 -28.14 39.81 -2.65
N GLN A 110 -29.23 40.56 -2.31
CA GLN A 110 -29.99 40.31 -1.08
C GLN A 110 -30.70 38.94 -1.11
N ALA A 111 -31.22 38.52 -2.24
CA ALA A 111 -31.82 37.19 -2.38
C ALA A 111 -30.75 36.10 -2.27
N SER A 112 -29.58 36.31 -2.87
CA SER A 112 -28.43 35.40 -2.75
C SER A 112 -27.96 35.25 -1.29
N LEU A 113 -27.84 36.37 -0.57
CA LEU A 113 -27.49 36.33 0.87
C LEU A 113 -28.50 35.52 1.68
N ARG A 114 -29.82 35.80 1.46
CA ARG A 114 -30.87 35.02 2.18
C ARG A 114 -30.80 33.54 1.89
N ALA A 115 -30.52 33.18 0.63
CA ALA A 115 -30.34 31.77 0.25
C ALA A 115 -29.11 31.16 0.92
N ALA A 116 -27.97 31.88 0.92
CA ALA A 116 -26.75 31.41 1.56
C ALA A 116 -26.91 31.26 3.09
N THR A 117 -27.57 32.20 3.76
CA THR A 117 -27.89 32.12 5.20
C THR A 117 -28.77 30.91 5.49
N ALA A 118 -29.83 30.68 4.70
CA ALA A 118 -30.69 29.52 4.88
C ALA A 118 -29.91 28.19 4.66
N GLN A 119 -28.98 28.19 3.71
CA GLN A 119 -28.12 27.01 3.48
C GLN A 119 -27.14 26.79 4.63
N HIS A 120 -26.55 27.85 5.21
CA HIS A 120 -25.71 27.77 6.39
C HIS A 120 -26.50 27.25 7.61
N ASP A 121 -27.70 27.81 7.86
CA ASP A 121 -28.57 27.30 8.94
C ASP A 121 -28.93 25.81 8.78
N ALA A 122 -29.23 25.42 7.54
CA ALA A 122 -29.52 24.00 7.23
C ALA A 122 -28.28 23.10 7.48
N ALA A 123 -27.10 23.57 7.10
CA ALA A 123 -25.84 22.82 7.35
C ALA A 123 -25.52 22.72 8.85
N ILE A 124 -25.77 23.80 9.62
CA ILE A 124 -25.66 23.76 11.10
C ILE A 124 -26.65 22.75 11.69
N ALA A 125 -27.89 22.73 11.22
CA ALA A 125 -28.90 21.80 11.69
C ALA A 125 -28.48 20.33 11.38
N GLU A 126 -27.92 20.08 10.19
CA GLU A 126 -27.38 18.76 9.83
C GLU A 126 -26.18 18.38 10.73
N GLY A 127 -25.29 19.33 11.04
CA GLY A 127 -24.21 19.14 11.99
C GLY A 127 -24.71 18.72 13.38
N ARG A 128 -25.77 19.38 13.88
CA ARG A 128 -26.40 18.99 15.15
C ARG A 128 -27.03 17.61 15.09
N ARG A 129 -27.66 17.25 13.97
CA ARG A 129 -28.22 15.90 13.76
C ARG A 129 -27.13 14.84 13.76
N ALA A 130 -26.04 15.08 13.03
CA ALA A 130 -24.90 14.17 12.98
C ALA A 130 -24.20 14.03 14.36
N ASP A 131 -24.10 15.13 15.11
CA ASP A 131 -23.55 15.09 16.48
C ASP A 131 -24.42 14.25 17.42
N ALA A 132 -25.75 14.43 17.37
CA ALA A 132 -26.68 13.62 18.13
C ALA A 132 -26.59 12.12 17.76
N ALA A 133 -26.44 11.79 16.48
CA ALA A 133 -26.25 10.43 16.00
C ALA A 133 -24.93 9.84 16.53
N LEU A 134 -23.84 10.60 16.49
CA LEU A 134 -22.56 10.16 17.07
C LEU A 134 -22.66 9.94 18.57
N GLN A 135 -23.32 10.84 19.31
CA GLN A 135 -23.52 10.68 20.75
C GLN A 135 -24.33 9.41 21.07
N LEU A 136 -25.34 9.07 20.26
CA LEU A 136 -26.08 7.83 20.39
C LEU A 136 -25.19 6.63 20.13
N ALA A 137 -24.48 6.62 18.98
CA ALA A 137 -23.59 5.54 18.60
C ALA A 137 -22.46 5.31 19.61
N ARG A 138 -21.91 6.39 20.20
CA ARG A 138 -20.92 6.29 21.30
C ARG A 138 -21.50 5.62 22.52
N ARG A 139 -22.67 6.07 23.00
CA ARG A 139 -23.33 5.46 24.17
C ARG A 139 -23.64 3.98 23.94
N ASP A 140 -24.04 3.61 22.74
CA ASP A 140 -24.31 2.22 22.39
C ASP A 140 -23.02 1.40 22.35
N PHE A 141 -21.95 1.93 21.77
CA PHE A 141 -20.63 1.30 21.78
C PHE A 141 -20.10 1.11 23.21
N ASP A 142 -20.14 2.17 24.03
CA ASP A 142 -19.68 2.14 25.43
C ASP A 142 -20.46 1.12 26.27
N ARG A 143 -21.72 0.88 25.94
CA ARG A 143 -22.56 -0.16 26.60
C ARG A 143 -22.16 -1.57 26.13
N ILE A 144 -21.82 -1.73 24.81
CA ILE A 144 -21.47 -3.02 24.23
C ILE A 144 -20.07 -3.48 24.67
N VAL A 145 -19.10 -2.59 24.81
CA VAL A 145 -17.71 -2.91 25.21
C VAL A 145 -17.65 -3.78 26.48
N PRO A 146 -18.22 -3.40 27.61
CA PRO A 146 -18.15 -4.23 28.84
C PRO A 146 -18.93 -5.54 28.71
N LEU A 147 -19.97 -5.61 27.88
CA LEU A 147 -20.72 -6.84 27.65
C LEU A 147 -19.91 -7.82 26.77
N ALA A 148 -19.16 -7.31 25.79
CA ALA A 148 -18.25 -8.12 24.98
C ALA A 148 -17.09 -8.67 25.82
N THR A 149 -16.53 -7.85 26.72
CA THR A 149 -15.47 -8.28 27.64
C THR A 149 -15.91 -9.41 28.56
N ARG A 150 -17.20 -9.40 28.95
CA ARG A 150 -17.82 -10.45 29.78
C ARG A 150 -18.32 -11.65 28.96
N GLY A 151 -18.15 -11.66 27.65
CA GLY A 151 -18.60 -12.74 26.76
C GLY A 151 -20.13 -12.79 26.53
N THR A 152 -20.87 -11.76 26.94
CA THR A 152 -22.33 -11.71 26.83
C THR A 152 -22.82 -11.40 25.43
N VAL A 153 -21.99 -10.76 24.62
CA VAL A 153 -22.27 -10.42 23.21
C VAL A 153 -21.15 -10.92 22.29
N SER A 154 -21.47 -11.17 21.02
CA SER A 154 -20.51 -11.67 20.05
C SER A 154 -19.50 -10.59 19.64
N ARG A 155 -18.31 -11.01 19.19
CA ARG A 155 -17.31 -10.11 18.58
C ARG A 155 -17.89 -9.35 17.39
N ALA A 156 -18.67 -10.03 16.55
CA ALA A 156 -19.35 -9.40 15.43
C ALA A 156 -20.30 -8.26 15.84
N THR A 157 -20.93 -8.37 17.02
CA THR A 157 -21.77 -7.29 17.58
C THR A 157 -20.93 -6.10 18.01
N LEU A 158 -19.78 -6.33 18.65
CA LEU A 158 -18.84 -5.28 19.03
C LEU A 158 -18.28 -4.57 17.78
N ASP A 159 -17.85 -5.33 16.78
CA ASP A 159 -17.29 -4.78 15.54
C ASP A 159 -18.32 -3.94 14.78
N ARG A 160 -19.57 -4.40 14.71
CA ARG A 160 -20.67 -3.63 14.11
C ARG A 160 -20.93 -2.32 14.88
N SER A 161 -20.97 -2.36 16.21
CA SER A 161 -21.16 -1.16 17.02
C SER A 161 -19.99 -0.16 16.87
N ARG A 162 -18.76 -0.67 16.75
CA ARG A 162 -17.58 0.16 16.44
C ARG A 162 -17.72 0.83 15.07
N ALA A 163 -18.06 0.04 14.03
CA ALA A 163 -18.25 0.56 12.68
C ALA A 163 -19.33 1.65 12.64
N THR A 164 -20.47 1.44 13.33
CA THR A 164 -21.54 2.46 13.42
C THR A 164 -21.07 3.74 14.10
N ARG A 165 -20.27 3.64 15.18
CA ARG A 165 -19.68 4.81 15.84
C ARG A 165 -18.71 5.56 14.91
N ASP A 166 -17.86 4.84 14.20
CA ASP A 166 -16.86 5.43 13.31
C ASP A 166 -17.52 6.07 12.08
N GLU A 167 -18.56 5.43 11.53
CA GLU A 167 -19.41 6.00 10.46
C GLU A 167 -20.09 7.30 10.94
N ALA A 168 -20.67 7.30 12.13
CA ALA A 168 -21.30 8.51 12.69
C ALA A 168 -20.26 9.62 12.97
N ALA A 169 -19.02 9.27 13.34
CA ALA A 169 -17.94 10.22 13.52
C ALA A 169 -17.52 10.87 12.17
N ALA A 170 -17.40 10.07 11.13
CA ALA A 170 -17.12 10.56 9.78
C ALA A 170 -18.26 11.44 9.25
N ALA A 171 -19.51 11.03 9.47
CA ALA A 171 -20.69 11.84 9.10
C ALA A 171 -20.68 13.21 9.79
N LEU A 172 -20.32 13.29 11.08
CA LEU A 172 -20.19 14.57 11.80
C LEU A 172 -19.06 15.42 11.23
N ALA A 173 -17.91 14.83 10.90
CA ALA A 173 -16.79 15.55 10.29
C ALA A 173 -17.22 16.16 8.96
N THR A 174 -17.88 15.40 8.09
CA THR A 174 -18.43 15.88 6.82
C THR A 174 -19.46 16.99 7.02
N ALA A 175 -20.38 16.83 7.97
CA ALA A 175 -21.41 17.85 8.23
C ALA A 175 -20.78 19.15 8.74
N ARG A 176 -19.71 19.09 9.56
CA ARG A 176 -18.97 20.28 10.01
C ARG A 176 -18.24 20.98 8.86
N ALA A 177 -17.59 20.21 7.98
CA ALA A 177 -16.97 20.77 6.80
C ALA A 177 -17.98 21.47 5.88
N ASN A 178 -19.15 20.87 5.70
CA ASN A 178 -20.25 21.47 4.92
C ASN A 178 -20.77 22.76 5.58
N ALA A 179 -20.88 22.80 6.91
CA ALA A 179 -21.29 24.00 7.64
C ALA A 179 -20.25 25.13 7.46
N SER A 180 -18.97 24.83 7.53
CA SER A 180 -17.92 25.81 7.30
C SER A 180 -17.89 26.30 5.85
N ALA A 181 -18.13 25.43 4.87
CA ALA A 181 -18.26 25.82 3.46
C ALA A 181 -19.47 26.73 3.23
N ALA A 182 -20.61 26.43 3.88
CA ALA A 182 -21.81 27.25 3.79
C ALA A 182 -21.63 28.61 4.50
N GLU A 183 -20.91 28.68 5.63
CA GLU A 183 -20.51 29.91 6.29
C GLU A 183 -19.66 30.83 5.39
N ASN A 184 -18.70 30.22 4.70
CA ASN A 184 -17.89 30.94 3.72
C ASN A 184 -18.76 31.46 2.57
N ALA A 185 -19.68 30.66 2.04
CA ALA A 185 -20.61 31.09 1.00
C ALA A 185 -21.51 32.24 1.47
N GLU A 186 -21.99 32.21 2.71
CA GLU A 186 -22.75 33.31 3.33
C GLU A 186 -21.89 34.58 3.44
N SER A 187 -20.64 34.45 3.90
CA SER A 187 -19.72 35.57 4.01
C SER A 187 -19.45 36.24 2.65
N VAL A 188 -19.36 35.43 1.59
CA VAL A 188 -19.24 35.91 0.20
C VAL A 188 -20.48 36.68 -0.22
N ALA A 189 -21.67 36.10 -0.01
CA ALA A 189 -22.91 36.76 -0.37
C ALA A 189 -23.12 38.08 0.42
N ARG A 190 -22.66 38.08 1.69
CA ARG A 190 -22.66 39.30 2.52
C ARG A 190 -21.69 40.37 1.99
N ALA A 191 -20.49 39.95 1.55
CA ALA A 191 -19.51 40.85 0.97
C ALA A 191 -20.00 41.49 -0.34
N GLN A 192 -20.81 40.78 -1.14
CA GLN A 192 -21.43 41.31 -2.35
C GLN A 192 -22.41 42.46 -2.07
N LEU A 193 -23.01 42.52 -0.89
CA LEU A 193 -23.90 43.57 -0.43
C LEU A 193 -23.16 44.70 0.28
N ALA A 194 -21.93 44.49 0.71
CA ALA A 194 -21.12 45.52 1.33
C ALA A 194 -20.83 46.61 0.27
N THR A 195 -21.59 47.66 0.28
CA THR A 195 -21.27 48.87 -0.47
C THR A 195 -19.93 49.35 0.05
N PRO A 196 -18.99 49.79 -0.79
CA PRO A 196 -17.81 50.48 -0.30
C PRO A 196 -18.32 51.73 0.42
N ALA A 197 -18.29 51.71 1.74
CA ALA A 197 -18.50 52.92 2.53
C ALA A 197 -17.39 53.86 2.12
N GLY A 198 -17.78 55.07 1.61
CA GLY A 198 -16.89 56.02 0.99
C GLY A 198 -15.62 56.25 1.81
N GLY A 199 -14.50 56.01 1.18
CA GLY A 199 -13.14 56.14 1.69
C GLY A 199 -12.31 54.99 1.14
N ASP A 200 -11.52 55.29 0.11
CA ASP A 200 -10.46 54.47 -0.49
C ASP A 200 -10.81 52.98 -0.74
N GLY A 201 -11.25 52.78 -1.90
CA GLY A 201 -11.54 51.57 -2.71
C GLY A 201 -10.76 50.26 -2.49
N SER A 202 -10.42 49.90 -1.26
CA SER A 202 -9.72 48.66 -0.92
C SER A 202 -10.61 47.67 -0.18
N GLY A 203 -11.80 47.40 -0.69
CA GLY A 203 -12.64 46.29 -0.19
C GLY A 203 -11.98 44.96 -0.46
N THR A 204 -10.94 44.63 0.32
CA THR A 204 -10.22 43.39 0.20
C THR A 204 -11.00 42.25 0.93
N VAL A 205 -11.36 41.21 0.22
CA VAL A 205 -11.93 39.99 0.82
C VAL A 205 -10.81 39.12 1.37
N THR A 206 -10.87 38.87 2.66
CA THR A 206 -9.88 38.03 3.34
C THR A 206 -10.32 36.58 3.32
N VAL A 207 -9.52 35.71 2.73
CA VAL A 207 -9.74 34.27 2.74
C VAL A 207 -9.00 33.66 3.93
N ARG A 208 -9.72 32.88 4.76
CA ARG A 208 -9.17 32.23 5.94
C ARG A 208 -9.08 30.75 5.73
N ALA A 209 -8.16 30.11 6.46
CA ALA A 209 -8.02 28.66 6.48
C ALA A 209 -9.30 28.01 7.04
N PRO A 210 -9.94 27.08 6.31
CA PRO A 210 -11.15 26.37 6.77
C PRO A 210 -10.83 25.33 7.84
N VAL A 211 -9.64 24.78 7.82
CA VAL A 211 -9.16 23.74 8.74
C VAL A 211 -7.79 24.11 9.30
N SER A 212 -7.45 23.53 10.45
CA SER A 212 -6.10 23.62 11.01
C SER A 212 -5.22 22.54 10.37
N GLY A 213 -3.96 22.89 10.10
CA GLY A 213 -3.01 21.99 9.46
C GLY A 213 -1.78 22.73 8.98
N ALA A 214 -1.23 22.29 7.86
CA ALA A 214 -0.13 22.95 7.16
C ALA A 214 -0.50 23.23 5.71
N VAL A 215 0.13 24.22 5.13
CA VAL A 215 0.05 24.52 3.69
C VAL A 215 0.78 23.39 2.94
N LEU A 216 0.04 22.60 2.17
CA LEU A 216 0.61 21.50 1.39
C LEU A 216 1.11 21.99 0.03
N ARG A 217 0.33 22.85 -0.61
CA ARG A 217 0.64 23.40 -1.93
C ARG A 217 0.01 24.77 -2.14
N ILE A 218 0.74 25.65 -2.79
CA ILE A 218 0.23 26.95 -3.22
C ILE A 218 0.04 26.88 -4.73
N ILE A 219 -1.21 26.98 -5.18
CA ILE A 219 -1.57 26.88 -6.60
C ILE A 219 -1.38 28.25 -7.27
N GLN A 220 -1.79 29.32 -6.57
CA GLN A 220 -1.70 30.71 -7.08
C GLN A 220 -0.87 31.57 -6.11
N LYS A 221 0.46 31.62 -6.32
CA LYS A 221 1.38 32.37 -5.44
C LYS A 221 1.44 33.89 -5.80
N SER A 222 1.45 34.19 -7.08
CA SER A 222 1.61 35.57 -7.58
C SER A 222 0.27 36.25 -7.74
N GLU A 223 0.30 37.60 -7.80
CA GLU A 223 -0.88 38.34 -8.15
C GLU A 223 -1.45 37.89 -9.49
N ALA A 224 -2.74 37.63 -9.51
CA ALA A 224 -3.47 37.24 -10.71
C ALA A 224 -4.95 37.59 -10.59
N VAL A 225 -5.62 37.73 -11.73
CA VAL A 225 -7.08 37.78 -11.76
C VAL A 225 -7.61 36.35 -11.81
N VAL A 226 -8.46 36.01 -10.85
CA VAL A 226 -9.04 34.68 -10.71
C VAL A 226 -10.56 34.74 -10.76
N ALA A 227 -11.17 33.66 -11.26
CA ALA A 227 -12.61 33.49 -11.19
C ALA A 227 -13.02 33.02 -9.79
N ALA A 228 -14.28 33.23 -9.43
CA ALA A 228 -14.86 32.62 -8.24
C ALA A 228 -14.75 31.06 -8.34
N GLY A 229 -14.36 30.40 -7.27
CA GLY A 229 -14.13 28.94 -7.23
C GLY A 229 -12.74 28.51 -7.69
N ALA A 230 -11.88 29.40 -8.19
CA ALA A 230 -10.52 29.08 -8.58
C ALA A 230 -9.70 28.60 -7.33
N PRO A 231 -9.02 27.47 -7.36
CA PRO A 231 -8.24 27.00 -6.22
C PRO A 231 -6.99 27.85 -6.03
N LEU A 232 -6.71 28.24 -4.79
CA LEU A 232 -5.60 29.12 -4.41
C LEU A 232 -4.49 28.34 -3.66
N ILE A 233 -4.88 27.55 -2.69
CA ILE A 233 -3.98 26.89 -1.76
C ILE A 233 -4.61 25.57 -1.27
N GLU A 234 -3.77 24.58 -0.99
CA GLU A 234 -4.17 23.31 -0.38
C GLU A 234 -3.64 23.22 1.04
N ILE A 235 -4.51 22.84 1.96
CA ILE A 235 -4.23 22.72 3.38
C ILE A 235 -4.59 21.29 3.83
N GLY A 236 -3.76 20.72 4.70
CA GLY A 236 -4.00 19.43 5.32
C GLY A 236 -3.09 19.18 6.50
N ASP A 237 -3.29 18.09 7.23
CA ASP A 237 -2.42 17.72 8.35
C ASP A 237 -1.44 16.59 7.94
N PRO A 238 -0.20 16.94 7.52
CA PRO A 238 0.78 15.93 7.13
C PRO A 238 1.34 15.13 8.31
N THR A 239 1.06 15.56 9.55
CA THR A 239 1.65 14.93 10.75
C THR A 239 0.70 13.96 11.44
N GLY A 240 -0.60 14.15 11.29
CA GLY A 240 -1.61 13.38 12.02
C GLY A 240 -2.48 12.47 11.15
N ASP A 241 -2.54 12.74 9.86
CA ASP A 241 -3.53 12.14 8.96
C ASP A 241 -2.92 11.73 7.61
N LEU A 242 -1.73 11.10 7.68
CA LEU A 242 -1.01 10.63 6.52
C LEU A 242 -1.39 9.18 6.21
N GLU A 243 -1.81 8.94 4.96
CA GLU A 243 -2.04 7.60 4.41
C GLU A 243 -1.07 7.33 3.24
N VAL A 244 -0.97 6.09 2.81
CA VAL A 244 -0.31 5.71 1.56
C VAL A 244 -1.37 5.28 0.56
N VAL A 245 -1.33 5.84 -0.62
CA VAL A 245 -2.15 5.42 -1.77
C VAL A 245 -1.24 4.66 -2.73
N ALA A 246 -1.45 3.35 -2.83
CA ALA A 246 -0.74 2.48 -3.76
C ALA A 246 -1.64 2.15 -4.95
N ASP A 247 -1.12 2.25 -6.17
CA ASP A 247 -1.87 1.97 -7.38
C ASP A 247 -1.46 0.60 -7.95
N LEU A 248 -2.19 -0.44 -7.52
CA LEU A 248 -1.95 -1.83 -7.93
C LEU A 248 -2.59 -2.15 -9.28
N LEU A 249 -2.00 -3.11 -9.99
CA LEU A 249 -2.68 -3.75 -11.11
C LEU A 249 -4.02 -4.33 -10.64
N SER A 250 -5.07 -4.18 -11.46
CA SER A 250 -6.42 -4.66 -11.11
C SER A 250 -6.47 -6.15 -10.79
N SER A 251 -5.65 -6.97 -11.48
CA SER A 251 -5.49 -8.41 -11.22
C SER A 251 -4.92 -8.74 -9.85
N ASP A 252 -4.12 -7.83 -9.28
CA ASP A 252 -3.51 -7.98 -7.96
C ASP A 252 -4.36 -7.35 -6.87
N ALA A 253 -5.01 -6.23 -7.16
CA ALA A 253 -5.93 -5.58 -6.23
C ALA A 253 -7.07 -6.50 -5.77
N VAL A 254 -7.57 -7.39 -6.65
CA VAL A 254 -8.60 -8.41 -6.31
C VAL A 254 -8.14 -9.38 -5.22
N LYS A 255 -6.82 -9.60 -5.07
CA LYS A 255 -6.25 -10.49 -4.05
C LYS A 255 -6.10 -9.79 -2.70
N VAL A 256 -6.15 -8.46 -2.67
CA VAL A 256 -5.95 -7.65 -1.47
C VAL A 256 -7.25 -7.57 -0.68
N ARG A 257 -7.15 -7.74 0.63
CA ARG A 257 -8.29 -7.64 1.54
C ARG A 257 -8.14 -6.44 2.47
N PRO A 258 -9.22 -5.73 2.79
CA PRO A 258 -9.21 -4.74 3.87
C PRO A 258 -8.66 -5.35 5.16
N GLY A 259 -7.83 -4.61 5.89
CA GLY A 259 -7.14 -5.07 7.09
C GLY A 259 -5.84 -5.82 6.82
N ALA A 260 -5.47 -6.13 5.58
CA ALA A 260 -4.21 -6.79 5.23
C ALA A 260 -3.02 -5.98 5.74
N ARG A 261 -1.98 -6.67 6.20
CA ARG A 261 -0.73 -6.05 6.65
C ARG A 261 0.06 -5.53 5.44
N VAL A 262 0.68 -4.38 5.63
CA VAL A 262 1.51 -3.74 4.62
C VAL A 262 2.86 -3.37 5.24
N SER A 263 3.94 -3.68 4.54
CA SER A 263 5.25 -3.11 4.76
C SER A 263 5.45 -1.96 3.79
N ILE A 264 5.79 -0.78 4.30
CA ILE A 264 6.06 0.40 3.49
C ILE A 264 7.57 0.60 3.47
N GLU A 265 8.14 0.40 2.31
CA GLU A 265 9.57 0.36 2.04
C GLU A 265 9.97 1.56 1.18
N ASP A 266 11.28 1.77 1.00
CA ASP A 266 11.88 2.82 0.14
C ASP A 266 11.40 4.26 0.43
N TRP A 267 10.94 4.50 1.65
CA TRP A 267 10.49 5.82 2.08
C TRP A 267 11.63 6.75 2.55
N GLY A 268 12.89 6.29 2.49
CA GLY A 268 14.08 7.04 2.88
C GLY A 268 14.49 6.89 4.35
N GLY A 269 13.70 6.22 5.17
CA GLY A 269 14.06 5.94 6.57
C GLY A 269 14.78 4.59 6.74
N PRO A 270 15.37 4.36 7.94
CA PRO A 270 16.23 3.20 8.19
C PRO A 270 15.49 1.87 8.34
N ARG A 271 14.18 1.88 8.52
CA ARG A 271 13.34 0.69 8.72
C ARG A 271 12.03 0.84 7.97
N PRO A 272 11.48 -0.25 7.44
CA PRO A 272 10.13 -0.25 6.87
C PRO A 272 9.09 0.22 7.89
N LEU A 273 8.09 0.97 7.42
CA LEU A 273 6.94 1.33 8.23
C LEU A 273 5.87 0.25 8.10
N VAL A 274 5.05 0.14 9.12
CA VAL A 274 3.93 -0.81 9.14
C VAL A 274 2.66 -0.06 8.77
N GLY A 275 1.91 -0.64 7.84
CA GLY A 275 0.60 -0.15 7.43
C GLY A 275 -0.47 -1.24 7.46
N ARG A 276 -1.71 -0.83 7.31
CA ARG A 276 -2.86 -1.71 7.06
C ARG A 276 -3.71 -1.18 5.92
N VAL A 277 -4.13 -2.08 5.06
CA VAL A 277 -5.08 -1.74 4.01
C VAL A 277 -6.39 -1.30 4.66
N ARG A 278 -6.76 -0.04 4.43
CA ARG A 278 -8.05 0.50 4.86
C ARG A 278 -9.14 0.21 3.83
N LEU A 279 -8.84 0.48 2.57
CA LEU A 279 -9.80 0.38 1.49
C LEU A 279 -9.11 -0.01 0.18
N VAL A 280 -9.72 -0.91 -0.56
CA VAL A 280 -9.45 -1.12 -2.00
C VAL A 280 -10.56 -0.38 -2.74
N GLU A 281 -10.20 0.66 -3.51
CA GLU A 281 -11.20 1.47 -4.21
C GLU A 281 -11.93 0.61 -5.27
N PRO A 282 -13.27 0.69 -5.37
CA PRO A 282 -14.03 -0.11 -6.34
C PRO A 282 -13.95 0.45 -7.77
N PHE A 283 -13.06 1.38 -8.02
CA PHE A 283 -12.88 2.05 -9.29
C PHE A 283 -11.48 1.80 -9.86
N GLY A 284 -11.44 1.23 -11.06
CA GLY A 284 -10.19 1.05 -11.80
C GLY A 284 -10.02 2.14 -12.85
N PHE A 285 -8.80 2.65 -12.98
CA PHE A 285 -8.42 3.68 -13.94
C PHE A 285 -7.29 3.19 -14.85
N LEU A 286 -7.17 3.81 -16.02
CA LEU A 286 -6.12 3.52 -16.97
C LEU A 286 -4.89 4.37 -16.65
N LYS A 287 -3.72 3.73 -16.55
CA LYS A 287 -2.43 4.38 -16.37
C LYS A 287 -1.45 3.86 -17.42
N VAL A 288 -0.70 4.76 -18.02
CA VAL A 288 0.37 4.37 -18.95
C VAL A 288 1.64 4.16 -18.14
N SER A 289 2.22 2.96 -18.24
CA SER A 289 3.50 2.64 -17.58
C SER A 289 4.67 3.37 -18.22
N ALA A 290 5.82 3.37 -17.57
CA ALA A 290 7.04 3.97 -18.10
C ALA A 290 7.50 3.35 -19.46
N LEU A 291 7.02 2.15 -19.75
CA LEU A 291 7.28 1.44 -21.02
C LEU A 291 6.23 1.74 -22.10
N GLY A 292 5.28 2.64 -21.84
CA GLY A 292 4.22 3.00 -22.79
C GLY A 292 3.08 1.97 -22.89
N VAL A 293 2.98 1.04 -21.94
CA VAL A 293 1.91 0.05 -21.90
C VAL A 293 0.75 0.57 -21.04
N GLU A 294 -0.46 0.48 -21.55
CA GLU A 294 -1.68 0.78 -20.83
C GLU A 294 -1.98 -0.32 -19.79
N GLU A 295 -2.13 0.07 -18.55
CA GLU A 295 -2.41 -0.82 -17.43
C GLU A 295 -3.67 -0.38 -16.69
N GLN A 296 -4.53 -1.34 -16.39
CA GLN A 296 -5.71 -1.09 -15.55
C GLN A 296 -5.28 -1.19 -14.08
N ARG A 297 -5.38 -0.07 -13.36
CA ARG A 297 -4.94 0.03 -11.96
C ARG A 297 -6.09 0.39 -11.03
N VAL A 298 -5.91 0.06 -9.75
CA VAL A 298 -6.86 0.31 -8.68
C VAL A 298 -6.10 0.90 -7.50
N ASN A 299 -6.61 1.99 -6.93
CA ASN A 299 -6.04 2.56 -5.72
C ASN A 299 -6.34 1.70 -4.50
N VAL A 300 -5.31 1.46 -3.72
CA VAL A 300 -5.40 0.84 -2.40
C VAL A 300 -4.94 1.85 -1.36
N ARG A 301 -5.82 2.20 -0.45
CA ARG A 301 -5.54 3.13 0.64
C ARG A 301 -5.08 2.37 1.86
N ILE A 302 -3.96 2.82 2.41
CA ILE A 302 -3.21 2.14 3.46
C ILE A 302 -2.99 3.13 4.60
N ASP A 303 -3.52 2.83 5.76
CA ASP A 303 -3.27 3.62 6.97
C ASP A 303 -1.91 3.22 7.58
N LEU A 304 -1.13 4.20 8.00
CA LEU A 304 0.10 3.99 8.74
C LEU A 304 -0.23 3.54 10.17
N VAL A 305 0.44 2.50 10.63
CA VAL A 305 0.27 1.93 11.98
C VAL A 305 1.53 2.15 12.80
N GLY A 306 1.40 2.73 13.98
CA GLY A 306 2.53 2.94 14.89
C GLY A 306 2.58 4.35 15.45
N ASP A 307 3.72 4.67 16.06
CA ASP A 307 3.95 6.00 16.63
C ASP A 307 4.12 7.03 15.49
N ARG A 308 3.47 8.17 15.60
CA ARG A 308 3.59 9.30 14.67
C ARG A 308 5.02 9.75 14.45
N ASN A 309 5.88 9.61 15.46
CA ASN A 309 7.30 9.95 15.35
C ASN A 309 8.06 9.04 14.37
N SER A 310 7.57 7.81 14.11
CA SER A 310 8.24 6.87 13.20
C SER A 310 8.19 7.30 11.74
N HIS A 311 7.22 8.14 11.37
CA HIS A 311 7.03 8.66 10.02
C HIS A 311 6.98 10.19 9.94
N ALA A 312 7.46 10.90 10.98
CA ALA A 312 7.44 12.36 11.06
C ALA A 312 8.22 13.07 9.95
N LEU A 313 9.11 12.37 9.26
CA LEU A 313 9.87 12.89 8.12
C LEU A 313 9.12 12.74 6.78
N LEU A 314 8.01 11.99 6.75
CA LEU A 314 7.22 11.84 5.55
C LEU A 314 6.29 13.06 5.39
N GLY A 315 6.30 13.61 4.19
CA GLY A 315 5.36 14.64 3.75
C GLY A 315 4.29 14.09 2.82
N HIS A 316 3.41 14.95 2.36
CA HIS A 316 2.45 14.65 1.30
C HIS A 316 3.16 14.50 -0.06
N GLY A 317 2.80 13.48 -0.85
CA GLY A 317 3.33 13.26 -2.19
C GLY A 317 4.67 12.55 -2.25
N TYR A 318 5.19 11.97 -1.15
CA TYR A 318 6.44 11.22 -1.16
C TYR A 318 6.21 9.81 -1.73
N ARG A 319 7.12 9.37 -2.59
CA ARG A 319 7.10 8.03 -3.16
C ARG A 319 7.54 7.01 -2.11
N VAL A 320 6.86 5.89 -2.09
CA VAL A 320 7.13 4.72 -1.25
C VAL A 320 6.84 3.44 -2.03
N VAL A 321 7.31 2.30 -1.55
CA VAL A 321 6.91 0.99 -2.05
C VAL A 321 6.01 0.33 -1.02
N ALA A 322 4.80 -0.05 -1.42
CA ALA A 322 3.85 -0.76 -0.57
C ALA A 322 3.90 -2.26 -0.87
N ARG A 323 4.37 -3.05 0.10
CA ARG A 323 4.35 -4.51 0.03
C ARG A 323 3.20 -5.06 0.86
N ILE A 324 2.14 -5.48 0.20
CA ILE A 324 0.87 -5.89 0.79
C ILE A 324 0.83 -7.42 0.91
N VAL A 325 0.53 -7.93 2.09
CA VAL A 325 0.33 -9.37 2.31
C VAL A 325 -1.05 -9.77 1.80
N THR A 326 -1.08 -10.63 0.78
CA THR A 326 -2.34 -11.11 0.17
C THR A 326 -2.81 -12.43 0.73
N ASP A 327 -1.86 -13.28 1.14
CA ASP A 327 -2.13 -14.56 1.80
C ASP A 327 -0.97 -14.93 2.72
N GLU A 328 -1.24 -15.61 3.81
CA GLU A 328 -0.22 -16.07 4.74
C GLU A 328 -0.57 -17.42 5.37
N ALA A 329 0.46 -18.17 5.67
CA ALA A 329 0.33 -19.43 6.40
C ALA A 329 1.45 -19.55 7.43
N ALA A 330 1.09 -19.75 8.68
CA ALA A 330 2.04 -19.94 9.76
C ALA A 330 2.29 -21.43 10.03
N ASN A 331 3.51 -21.74 10.49
CA ASN A 331 3.90 -23.10 10.90
C ASN A 331 3.63 -24.19 9.84
N VAL A 332 3.88 -23.87 8.57
CA VAL A 332 3.71 -24.82 7.46
C VAL A 332 5.05 -25.42 7.05
N VAL A 333 5.01 -26.64 6.51
CA VAL A 333 6.19 -27.22 5.87
C VAL A 333 6.50 -26.41 4.63
N ARG A 334 7.73 -25.92 4.53
CA ARG A 334 8.17 -25.10 3.41
C ARG A 334 9.49 -25.59 2.84
N VAL A 335 9.67 -25.32 1.56
CA VAL A 335 10.88 -25.67 0.81
C VAL A 335 11.34 -24.43 0.03
N PRO A 336 12.66 -24.18 -0.08
CA PRO A 336 13.15 -23.10 -0.93
C PRO A 336 12.69 -23.27 -2.38
N VAL A 337 12.25 -22.20 -3.01
CA VAL A 337 11.79 -22.22 -4.41
C VAL A 337 12.89 -22.74 -5.35
N ASN A 338 14.14 -22.45 -5.02
CA ASN A 338 15.31 -22.88 -5.78
C ASN A 338 15.56 -24.39 -5.77
N ALA A 339 14.86 -25.17 -4.93
CA ALA A 339 14.89 -26.63 -4.94
C ALA A 339 13.79 -27.24 -5.83
N LEU A 340 12.83 -26.45 -6.30
CA LEU A 340 11.70 -26.92 -7.08
C LEU A 340 12.06 -27.09 -8.55
N VAL A 341 11.67 -28.22 -9.11
CA VAL A 341 11.78 -28.53 -10.54
C VAL A 341 10.38 -28.70 -11.11
N ARG A 342 10.08 -27.93 -12.15
CA ARG A 342 8.82 -28.09 -12.86
C ARG A 342 8.91 -29.22 -13.88
N THR A 343 7.98 -30.16 -13.84
CA THR A 343 7.92 -31.30 -14.78
C THR A 343 6.51 -31.34 -15.37
N GLY A 344 6.35 -30.75 -16.53
CA GLY A 344 5.03 -30.53 -17.12
C GLY A 344 4.19 -29.60 -16.25
N GLN A 345 3.09 -30.11 -15.70
CA GLN A 345 2.23 -29.36 -14.78
C GLN A 345 2.53 -29.63 -13.29
N ASP A 346 3.41 -30.59 -13.00
CA ASP A 346 3.71 -31.02 -11.65
C ASP A 346 5.02 -30.41 -11.12
N TRP A 347 5.10 -30.25 -9.81
CA TRP A 347 6.32 -29.86 -9.11
C TRP A 347 7.01 -31.10 -8.53
N SER A 348 8.33 -31.14 -8.59
CA SER A 348 9.16 -32.17 -7.99
C SER A 348 10.39 -31.54 -7.34
N VAL A 349 11.00 -32.27 -6.42
CA VAL A 349 12.28 -31.95 -5.81
C VAL A 349 13.21 -33.15 -5.87
N PHE A 350 14.51 -32.90 -5.72
CA PHE A 350 15.47 -33.98 -5.48
C PHE A 350 15.80 -34.01 -3.99
N VAL A 351 15.36 -35.06 -3.32
CA VAL A 351 15.69 -35.31 -1.91
C VAL A 351 17.03 -36.02 -1.85
N ALA A 352 17.93 -35.55 -1.00
CA ALA A 352 19.20 -36.19 -0.74
C ALA A 352 18.98 -37.31 0.30
N ASP A 353 18.94 -38.56 -0.14
CA ASP A 353 18.75 -39.72 0.69
C ASP A 353 19.93 -40.69 0.51
N GLY A 354 20.69 -40.96 1.59
CA GLY A 354 21.85 -41.84 1.57
C GLY A 354 22.92 -41.44 0.53
N GLY A 355 23.14 -40.14 0.29
CA GLY A 355 24.10 -39.62 -0.69
C GLY A 355 23.64 -39.75 -2.16
N LYS A 356 22.36 -40.00 -2.39
CA LYS A 356 21.77 -40.09 -3.73
C LYS A 356 20.61 -39.13 -3.87
N ALA A 357 20.45 -38.58 -5.08
CA ALA A 357 19.28 -37.80 -5.44
C ALA A 357 18.08 -38.72 -5.66
N ARG A 358 16.99 -38.48 -4.94
CA ARG A 358 15.70 -39.11 -5.22
C ARG A 358 14.71 -38.08 -5.67
N ARG A 359 14.25 -38.21 -6.89
CA ARG A 359 13.22 -37.38 -7.42
C ARG A 359 11.87 -37.68 -6.78
N ARG A 360 11.24 -36.69 -6.16
CA ARG A 360 9.97 -36.84 -5.49
C ARG A 360 8.99 -35.77 -5.97
N LYS A 361 7.79 -36.21 -6.35
CA LYS A 361 6.69 -35.31 -6.68
C LYS A 361 6.21 -34.66 -5.39
N VAL A 362 5.97 -33.32 -5.46
CA VAL A 362 5.51 -32.53 -4.33
C VAL A 362 4.26 -31.74 -4.70
N ASN A 363 3.35 -31.64 -3.73
CA ASN A 363 2.16 -30.81 -3.88
C ASN A 363 2.42 -29.45 -3.23
N ILE A 364 2.47 -28.41 -4.05
CA ILE A 364 2.78 -27.04 -3.63
C ILE A 364 1.49 -26.25 -3.42
N GLY A 365 1.49 -25.42 -2.39
CA GLY A 365 0.42 -24.47 -2.10
C GLY A 365 0.86 -23.03 -2.36
N LEU A 366 0.78 -22.22 -1.30
CA LEU A 366 1.26 -20.84 -1.32
C LEU A 366 2.76 -20.79 -1.63
N MET A 367 3.17 -19.86 -2.48
CA MET A 367 4.56 -19.68 -2.89
C MET A 367 4.87 -18.18 -2.95
N ASN A 368 6.05 -17.80 -2.49
CA ASN A 368 6.64 -16.49 -2.69
C ASN A 368 8.01 -16.63 -3.36
N ASP A 369 8.79 -15.55 -3.41
CA ASP A 369 10.09 -15.53 -4.09
C ASP A 369 11.15 -16.42 -3.42
N GLU A 370 10.98 -16.78 -2.16
CA GLU A 370 11.97 -17.48 -1.34
C GLU A 370 11.56 -18.92 -1.03
N PHE A 371 10.31 -19.14 -0.66
CA PHE A 371 9.78 -20.43 -0.22
C PHE A 371 8.48 -20.81 -0.89
N ALA A 372 8.24 -22.12 -0.94
CA ALA A 372 6.96 -22.69 -1.32
C ALA A 372 6.41 -23.55 -0.18
N LYS A 373 5.13 -23.39 0.15
CA LYS A 373 4.40 -24.22 1.10
C LYS A 373 4.19 -25.61 0.51
N VAL A 374 4.64 -26.63 1.21
CA VAL A 374 4.42 -28.03 0.83
C VAL A 374 3.15 -28.52 1.51
N ARG A 375 2.19 -28.98 0.69
CA ARG A 375 0.95 -29.64 1.17
C ARG A 375 1.13 -31.14 1.36
N GLY A 376 2.13 -31.73 0.69
CA GLY A 376 2.45 -33.15 0.78
C GLY A 376 3.63 -33.51 -0.10
N GLY A 377 4.29 -34.64 0.24
CA GLY A 377 5.45 -35.14 -0.49
C GLY A 377 6.80 -34.89 0.17
N LEU A 378 6.87 -34.04 1.21
CA LEU A 378 8.09 -33.80 1.99
C LEU A 378 7.76 -33.71 3.48
N GLU A 379 8.73 -34.14 4.30
CA GLU A 379 8.69 -34.01 5.75
C GLU A 379 9.74 -33.02 6.26
N PRO A 380 9.48 -32.34 7.39
CA PRO A 380 10.48 -31.49 8.02
C PRO A 380 11.75 -32.28 8.37
N GLY A 381 12.91 -31.65 8.08
CA GLY A 381 14.21 -32.24 8.31
C GLY A 381 14.80 -32.96 7.10
N GLU A 382 14.03 -33.25 6.07
CA GLU A 382 14.58 -33.80 4.82
C GLU A 382 15.49 -32.79 4.13
N LYS A 383 16.58 -33.23 3.54
CA LYS A 383 17.49 -32.40 2.75
C LYS A 383 17.09 -32.43 1.28
N VAL A 384 16.97 -31.27 0.66
CA VAL A 384 16.66 -31.12 -0.77
C VAL A 384 17.80 -30.42 -1.48
N VAL A 385 18.01 -30.79 -2.75
CA VAL A 385 19.04 -30.21 -3.59
C VAL A 385 18.58 -28.83 -4.07
N LEU A 386 19.40 -27.82 -3.85
CA LEU A 386 19.21 -26.49 -4.41
C LEU A 386 19.75 -26.42 -5.83
N PHE A 387 19.08 -25.60 -6.67
CA PHE A 387 19.48 -25.37 -8.06
C PHE A 387 19.77 -26.65 -8.82
N PRO A 388 18.88 -27.65 -8.84
CA PRO A 388 19.16 -28.90 -9.52
C PRO A 388 19.29 -28.68 -11.02
N GLY A 389 20.53 -28.74 -11.52
CA GLY A 389 20.84 -28.63 -12.95
C GLY A 389 20.37 -29.88 -13.71
N GLU A 390 20.43 -29.82 -15.06
CA GLU A 390 20.01 -30.90 -15.95
C GLU A 390 20.81 -32.21 -15.75
N THR A 391 21.99 -32.13 -15.14
CA THR A 391 22.86 -33.26 -14.87
C THR A 391 22.38 -34.12 -13.69
N ILE A 392 21.50 -33.59 -12.84
CA ILE A 392 20.97 -34.31 -11.68
C ILE A 392 19.73 -35.07 -12.13
N VAL A 393 19.85 -36.39 -12.14
CA VAL A 393 18.75 -37.33 -12.42
C VAL A 393 18.47 -38.19 -11.21
N ASP A 394 17.35 -38.90 -11.21
CA ASP A 394 17.02 -39.84 -10.16
C ASP A 394 18.12 -40.89 -10.00
N GLY A 395 18.59 -41.09 -8.76
CA GLY A 395 19.71 -42.02 -8.44
C GLY A 395 21.12 -41.44 -8.58
N SER A 396 21.29 -40.18 -9.01
CA SER A 396 22.61 -39.52 -9.07
C SER A 396 23.29 -39.50 -7.71
N SER A 397 24.60 -39.89 -7.65
CA SER A 397 25.39 -39.74 -6.43
C SER A 397 25.68 -38.27 -6.14
N LEU A 398 25.43 -37.85 -4.91
CA LEU A 398 25.58 -36.49 -4.44
C LEU A 398 26.70 -36.36 -3.42
N THR A 399 27.43 -35.26 -3.49
CA THR A 399 28.32 -34.79 -2.42
C THR A 399 27.90 -33.40 -2.03
N GLU A 400 27.72 -33.12 -0.73
CA GLU A 400 27.44 -31.77 -0.25
C GLU A 400 28.66 -30.91 -0.55
N ARG A 401 28.45 -29.78 -1.25
CA ARG A 401 29.49 -28.80 -1.51
C ARG A 401 29.88 -28.20 -0.18
N GLY A 402 31.03 -28.65 0.38
CA GLY A 402 31.54 -28.13 1.64
C GLY A 402 31.60 -26.62 1.58
N ASN A 403 31.33 -25.97 2.70
CA ASN A 403 31.50 -24.54 2.89
C ASN A 403 33.01 -24.23 2.74
N ALA A 404 33.49 -24.14 1.49
CA ALA A 404 34.79 -23.55 1.22
C ALA A 404 34.63 -22.06 1.54
N ALA A 405 35.24 -21.65 2.64
CA ALA A 405 35.41 -20.23 2.90
C ALA A 405 36.02 -19.60 1.65
N PRO A 406 35.55 -18.45 1.22
CA PRO A 406 36.24 -17.73 0.14
C PRO A 406 37.63 -17.37 0.63
N ASP A 407 38.66 -17.79 -0.15
CA ASP A 407 40.04 -17.35 -0.03
C ASP A 407 40.16 -15.83 -0.27
#